data_03360aeb0574176698ddd5cfc8c1d6d7
#
_entry.id   03360aeb0574176698ddd5cfc8c1d6d7
#
_cell.length_a   1.000
_cell.length_b   1.000
_cell.length_c   1.000
_cell.angle_alpha   90.00
_cell.angle_beta   90.00
_cell.angle_gamma   90.00
#
_symmetry.space_group_name_H-M   'P 1'
#
loop_
_entity.id
_entity.type
_entity.pdbx_description
1 polymer ?
#
loop_
_entity_poly.entity_id
_entity_poly.type
_entity_poly.pdbx_seq_one_letter_code
_entity_poly.pdbx_strand_id
1 'polypeptide(L)'
;MCEQHHAARHILCPQCDLLVALPHLEHRHKASCPRCGTTLTTEWDAPRQRPTAYALVALFMLLLANLFPFVSMNVGGIHSEIELLEIPGVLFSEDYASLGIFFMLFVQMVPAFCLVSILLLVNRAPLPQKTQVILARILFQLKTWGMGEIFLAGVLVSFVKLMAYGDIGVGSSFVPWCLFCLLQLRAFQCVDRRWLWDDIAPMPVIEQPLRVGVSGLRQGLRSCPCCTAILPVENSVCPRCQTKGTARRKNSLQWTMALLMTSIILYLPANIMPIMITDLLGNQLPSTIIAGVILLWSEGSYPVAMVIFIASIMVPTLKMLAIGWLCWNANGNGERDSERMHLIYEVVEFVGRWSMIDVFVIAVLSALVRMGGLMNIYPAMGAVMFALVVVMTMFSAMTFDPRLLWDREPESNHEETQQHGK
;
A
#
# COMPACT_ATOMS: atom_id res chain seq x y z
N MET A 1 -13.71 -41.22 5.07
CA MET A 1 -12.63 -40.27 5.34
C MET A 1 -12.20 -39.45 4.11
N CYS A 2 -12.92 -39.48 2.96
CA CYS A 2 -12.54 -38.77 1.73
C CYS A 2 -13.29 -37.46 1.45
N GLU A 3 -14.35 -37.13 2.21
CA GLU A 3 -15.16 -35.92 1.93
C GLU A 3 -14.65 -34.63 2.59
N GLN A 4 -13.81 -34.70 3.60
CA GLN A 4 -13.29 -33.52 4.29
C GLN A 4 -12.24 -32.72 3.49
N HIS A 5 -11.70 -33.31 2.39
CA HIS A 5 -10.73 -32.61 1.52
C HIS A 5 -11.36 -31.66 0.47
N HIS A 6 -12.68 -31.73 0.22
CA HIS A 6 -13.30 -30.92 -0.85
C HIS A 6 -13.42 -29.43 -0.50
N ALA A 7 -13.71 -29.06 0.74
CA ALA A 7 -13.80 -27.65 1.14
C ALA A 7 -12.43 -26.92 1.08
N ALA A 8 -11.31 -27.63 1.26
CA ALA A 8 -9.95 -27.09 1.22
C ALA A 8 -9.50 -26.68 -0.21
N ARG A 9 -10.23 -27.09 -1.25
CA ARG A 9 -9.89 -26.82 -2.66
C ARG A 9 -10.67 -25.68 -3.29
N HIS A 10 -11.51 -24.97 -2.54
CA HIS A 10 -12.32 -23.89 -3.07
C HIS A 10 -11.88 -22.55 -2.46
N ILE A 11 -11.98 -21.50 -3.26
CA ILE A 11 -11.73 -20.12 -2.81
C ILE A 11 -12.75 -19.18 -3.47
N LEU A 12 -13.25 -18.22 -2.68
CA LEU A 12 -13.99 -17.08 -3.22
C LEU A 12 -13.00 -15.98 -3.58
N CYS A 13 -13.05 -15.52 -4.82
CA CYS A 13 -12.20 -14.44 -5.28
C CYS A 13 -12.47 -13.17 -4.45
N PRO A 14 -11.44 -12.54 -3.85
CA PRO A 14 -11.63 -11.35 -3.04
C PRO A 14 -12.07 -10.12 -3.84
N GLN A 15 -11.87 -10.12 -5.17
CA GLN A 15 -12.14 -8.99 -6.04
C GLN A 15 -13.48 -9.10 -6.79
N CYS A 16 -13.87 -10.30 -7.26
CA CYS A 16 -15.10 -10.49 -8.04
C CYS A 16 -16.10 -11.46 -7.41
N ASP A 17 -15.79 -12.02 -6.22
CA ASP A 17 -16.64 -12.94 -5.46
C ASP A 17 -16.99 -14.28 -6.19
N LEU A 18 -16.28 -14.61 -7.27
CA LEU A 18 -16.46 -15.87 -7.99
C LEU A 18 -15.93 -17.03 -7.16
N LEU A 19 -16.72 -18.13 -7.04
CA LEU A 19 -16.24 -19.36 -6.42
C LEU A 19 -15.41 -20.16 -7.44
N VAL A 20 -14.13 -20.35 -7.11
CA VAL A 20 -13.16 -21.04 -7.97
C VAL A 20 -12.69 -22.31 -7.27
N ALA A 21 -12.69 -23.43 -8.01
CA ALA A 21 -12.02 -24.64 -7.58
C ALA A 21 -10.51 -24.48 -7.84
N LEU A 22 -9.69 -24.69 -6.82
CA LEU A 22 -8.25 -24.66 -6.98
C LEU A 22 -7.76 -26.03 -7.46
N PRO A 23 -7.07 -26.10 -8.62
CA PRO A 23 -6.40 -27.32 -9.02
C PRO A 23 -5.27 -27.66 -8.05
N HIS A 24 -4.77 -28.89 -8.13
CA HIS A 24 -3.52 -29.21 -7.45
C HIS A 24 -2.38 -28.44 -8.13
N LEU A 25 -1.85 -27.42 -7.44
CA LEU A 25 -0.77 -26.61 -7.97
C LEU A 25 0.54 -27.34 -7.83
N GLU A 26 1.30 -27.39 -8.93
CA GLU A 26 2.71 -27.77 -8.87
C GLU A 26 3.54 -26.62 -8.28
N HIS A 27 4.74 -26.94 -7.80
CA HIS A 27 5.65 -25.92 -7.25
C HIS A 27 5.91 -24.78 -8.23
N ARG A 28 5.87 -23.54 -7.72
CA ARG A 28 6.04 -22.27 -8.46
C ARG A 28 4.87 -21.87 -9.36
N HIS A 29 3.76 -22.58 -9.34
CA HIS A 29 2.58 -22.18 -10.07
C HIS A 29 1.69 -21.23 -9.26
N LYS A 30 0.98 -20.37 -9.98
CA LYS A 30 0.01 -19.42 -9.43
C LYS A 30 -1.39 -19.80 -9.94
N ALA A 31 -2.35 -19.83 -9.04
CA ALA A 31 -3.75 -19.86 -9.43
C ALA A 31 -4.29 -18.45 -9.54
N SER A 32 -4.85 -18.09 -10.69
CA SER A 32 -5.53 -16.82 -10.93
C SER A 32 -7.03 -17.03 -11.13
N CYS A 33 -7.81 -16.02 -10.83
CA CYS A 33 -9.25 -16.05 -11.05
C CYS A 33 -9.55 -16.01 -12.54
N PRO A 34 -10.38 -16.94 -13.09
CA PRO A 34 -10.69 -16.95 -14.52
C PRO A 34 -11.54 -15.75 -14.97
N ARG A 35 -12.21 -15.04 -14.04
CA ARG A 35 -13.06 -13.89 -14.32
C ARG A 35 -12.33 -12.56 -14.29
N CYS A 36 -11.50 -12.31 -13.29
CA CYS A 36 -10.84 -11.01 -13.09
C CYS A 36 -9.31 -11.06 -13.12
N GLY A 37 -8.69 -12.22 -13.36
CA GLY A 37 -7.24 -12.36 -13.44
C GLY A 37 -6.48 -12.26 -12.11
N THR A 38 -7.11 -11.84 -11.02
CA THR A 38 -6.47 -11.66 -9.71
C THR A 38 -5.84 -12.96 -9.21
N THR A 39 -4.60 -12.90 -8.74
CA THR A 39 -3.92 -14.06 -8.15
C THR A 39 -4.59 -14.49 -6.85
N LEU A 40 -5.03 -15.75 -6.78
CA LEU A 40 -5.75 -16.32 -5.64
C LEU A 40 -4.81 -16.95 -4.62
N THR A 41 -3.83 -17.74 -5.09
CA THR A 41 -2.80 -18.37 -4.27
C THR A 41 -1.57 -18.70 -5.12
N THR A 42 -0.43 -18.84 -4.47
CA THR A 42 0.85 -19.21 -5.12
C THR A 42 1.51 -20.32 -4.31
N GLU A 43 1.88 -21.41 -4.94
CA GLU A 43 2.64 -22.46 -4.30
C GLU A 43 4.13 -22.20 -4.45
N TRP A 44 4.82 -22.00 -3.32
CA TRP A 44 6.25 -21.73 -3.28
C TRP A 44 7.03 -22.99 -2.89
N ASP A 45 8.19 -23.21 -3.54
CA ASP A 45 9.18 -24.16 -3.04
C ASP A 45 9.64 -23.71 -1.64
N ALA A 46 9.69 -24.58 -0.68
CA ALA A 46 10.11 -24.28 0.68
C ALA A 46 9.37 -23.10 1.33
N PRO A 47 8.05 -23.18 1.54
CA PRO A 47 7.19 -22.08 1.97
C PRO A 47 7.52 -21.52 3.36
N ARG A 48 8.35 -22.20 4.15
CA ARG A 48 8.85 -21.74 5.45
C ARG A 48 10.23 -21.14 5.37
N GLN A 49 11.15 -21.78 4.65
CA GLN A 49 12.56 -21.35 4.63
C GLN A 49 12.75 -20.02 3.92
N ARG A 50 12.11 -19.83 2.76
CA ARG A 50 12.24 -18.59 1.97
C ARG A 50 11.79 -17.34 2.71
N PRO A 51 10.54 -17.24 3.21
CA PRO A 51 10.12 -16.04 3.92
C PRO A 51 10.91 -15.81 5.20
N THR A 52 11.34 -16.89 5.90
CA THR A 52 12.19 -16.78 7.09
C THR A 52 13.54 -16.17 6.75
N ALA A 53 14.21 -16.68 5.71
CA ALA A 53 15.51 -16.15 5.29
C ALA A 53 15.41 -14.69 4.86
N TYR A 54 14.45 -14.36 3.99
CA TYR A 54 14.25 -12.98 3.55
C TYR A 54 13.90 -12.03 4.70
N ALA A 55 13.02 -12.44 5.62
CA ALA A 55 12.63 -11.60 6.75
C ALA A 55 13.77 -11.36 7.73
N LEU A 56 14.60 -12.39 8.01
CA LEU A 56 15.74 -12.27 8.90
C LEU A 56 16.81 -11.34 8.33
N VAL A 57 17.18 -11.53 7.05
CA VAL A 57 18.17 -10.68 6.39
C VAL A 57 17.61 -9.25 6.22
N ALA A 58 16.31 -9.08 5.92
CA ALA A 58 15.69 -7.77 5.84
C ALA A 58 15.75 -7.01 7.17
N LEU A 59 15.47 -7.67 8.31
CA LEU A 59 15.62 -7.06 9.64
C LEU A 59 17.06 -6.68 9.95
N PHE A 60 18.00 -7.53 9.58
CA PHE A 60 19.42 -7.21 9.74
C PHE A 60 19.83 -6.00 8.89
N MET A 61 19.38 -5.92 7.63
CA MET A 61 19.63 -4.76 6.76
C MET A 61 18.95 -3.50 7.28
N LEU A 62 17.75 -3.60 7.85
CA LEU A 62 17.06 -2.47 8.51
C LEU A 62 17.89 -1.96 9.70
N LEU A 63 18.45 -2.86 10.51
CA LEU A 63 19.33 -2.47 11.62
C LEU A 63 20.55 -1.73 11.09
N LEU A 64 21.25 -2.28 10.10
CA LEU A 64 22.43 -1.64 9.50
C LEU A 64 22.09 -0.27 8.88
N ALA A 65 20.92 -0.14 8.28
CA ALA A 65 20.48 1.13 7.68
C ALA A 65 20.25 2.24 8.71
N ASN A 66 20.06 1.90 9.99
CA ASN A 66 19.86 2.85 11.07
C ASN A 66 21.11 3.14 11.90
N LEU A 67 22.25 2.49 11.58
CA LEU A 67 23.49 2.64 12.37
C LEU A 67 24.49 3.61 11.78
N PHE A 68 24.34 4.00 10.53
CA PHE A 68 25.31 4.81 9.80
C PHE A 68 24.61 5.98 9.09
N PRO A 69 25.37 7.02 8.67
CA PRO A 69 24.83 8.10 7.88
C PRO A 69 24.14 7.61 6.60
N PHE A 70 22.96 8.12 6.34
CA PHE A 70 22.13 7.70 5.22
C PHE A 70 22.41 8.54 3.96
N VAL A 71 22.46 9.86 4.14
CA VAL A 71 22.73 10.83 3.07
C VAL A 71 23.57 11.95 3.64
N SER A 72 24.48 12.46 2.82
CA SER A 72 25.27 13.65 3.13
C SER A 72 25.09 14.69 2.02
N MET A 73 25.23 15.97 2.38
CA MET A 73 25.19 17.08 1.45
C MET A 73 26.29 18.06 1.78
N ASN A 74 26.97 18.56 0.74
CA ASN A 74 28.03 19.55 0.87
C ASN A 74 27.68 20.78 0.03
N VAL A 75 27.54 21.92 0.68
CA VAL A 75 27.29 23.22 0.03
C VAL A 75 28.23 24.25 0.59
N GLY A 76 29.06 24.85 -0.29
CA GLY A 76 29.97 25.91 0.10
C GLY A 76 30.98 25.52 1.18
N GLY A 77 31.33 24.24 1.33
CA GLY A 77 32.25 23.71 2.33
C GLY A 77 31.59 23.36 3.68
N ILE A 78 30.28 23.56 3.83
CA ILE A 78 29.51 23.06 4.97
C ILE A 78 29.00 21.67 4.67
N HIS A 79 29.37 20.73 5.53
CA HIS A 79 28.98 19.33 5.42
C HIS A 79 27.81 19.03 6.37
N SER A 80 26.75 18.51 5.83
CA SER A 80 25.58 18.04 6.59
C SER A 80 25.35 16.55 6.29
N GLU A 81 25.22 15.76 7.34
CA GLU A 81 24.88 14.34 7.25
C GLU A 81 23.59 14.10 8.01
N ILE A 82 22.81 13.11 7.58
CA ILE A 82 21.60 12.72 8.27
C ILE A 82 21.50 11.21 8.40
N GLU A 83 21.10 10.73 9.57
CA GLU A 83 20.73 9.37 9.84
C GLU A 83 19.22 9.16 9.70
N LEU A 84 18.79 7.94 9.38
CA LEU A 84 17.36 7.64 9.21
C LEU A 84 16.54 7.89 10.49
N LEU A 85 17.12 7.64 11.66
CA LEU A 85 16.45 7.87 12.95
C LEU A 85 16.41 9.33 13.37
N GLU A 86 17.22 10.20 12.78
CA GLU A 86 17.21 11.63 13.05
C GLU A 86 16.07 12.35 12.32
N ILE A 87 15.61 11.83 11.17
CA ILE A 87 14.53 12.46 10.38
C ILE A 87 13.29 12.77 11.21
N PRO A 88 12.72 11.83 12.00
CA PRO A 88 11.59 12.14 12.88
C PRO A 88 11.94 13.20 13.94
N GLY A 89 13.13 13.10 14.55
CA GLY A 89 13.59 14.05 15.56
C GLY A 89 13.63 15.48 15.04
N VAL A 90 14.14 15.66 13.83
CA VAL A 90 14.15 16.94 13.13
C VAL A 90 12.74 17.48 12.90
N LEU A 91 11.81 16.64 12.42
CA LEU A 91 10.43 17.05 12.20
C LEU A 91 9.69 17.40 13.51
N PHE A 92 10.04 16.73 14.62
CA PHE A 92 9.51 17.07 15.94
C PHE A 92 9.99 18.44 16.43
N SER A 93 11.27 18.78 16.21
CA SER A 93 11.82 20.06 16.63
C SER A 93 11.28 21.26 15.85
N GLU A 94 10.70 21.02 14.66
CA GLU A 94 10.11 22.05 13.79
C GLU A 94 8.58 22.14 13.89
N ASP A 95 7.97 21.62 14.96
CA ASP A 95 6.51 21.58 15.18
C ASP A 95 5.70 20.75 14.16
N TYR A 96 6.36 19.95 13.32
CA TYR A 96 5.71 19.02 12.38
C TYR A 96 5.68 17.58 12.88
N ALA A 97 5.33 17.41 14.16
CA ALA A 97 5.25 16.12 14.84
C ALA A 97 4.39 15.08 14.08
N SER A 98 3.33 15.52 13.40
CA SER A 98 2.46 14.64 12.61
C SER A 98 3.21 13.93 11.49
N LEU A 99 4.08 14.61 10.76
CA LEU A 99 4.90 14.04 9.69
C LEU A 99 5.99 13.12 10.25
N GLY A 100 6.60 13.49 11.39
CA GLY A 100 7.59 12.65 12.08
C GLY A 100 7.00 11.33 12.58
N ILE A 101 5.81 11.38 13.21
CA ILE A 101 5.07 10.18 13.64
C ILE A 101 4.71 9.31 12.43
N PHE A 102 4.22 9.91 11.36
CA PHE A 102 3.87 9.21 10.14
C PHE A 102 5.07 8.47 9.55
N PHE A 103 6.22 9.16 9.44
CA PHE A 103 7.46 8.56 8.97
C PHE A 103 7.89 7.38 9.85
N MET A 104 8.00 7.61 11.18
CA MET A 104 8.43 6.56 12.10
C MET A 104 7.52 5.32 12.06
N LEU A 105 6.21 5.54 11.99
CA LEU A 105 5.24 4.46 11.97
C LEU A 105 5.32 3.64 10.68
N PHE A 106 5.22 4.27 9.50
CA PHE A 106 5.04 3.57 8.24
C PHE A 106 6.35 3.16 7.55
N VAL A 107 7.45 3.85 7.82
CA VAL A 107 8.74 3.54 7.21
C VAL A 107 9.57 2.61 8.10
N GLN A 108 9.48 2.72 9.43
CA GLN A 108 10.30 1.95 10.36
C GLN A 108 9.51 0.87 11.12
N MET A 109 8.47 1.28 11.87
CA MET A 109 7.79 0.38 12.82
C MET A 109 6.93 -0.68 12.13
N VAL A 110 6.11 -0.30 11.15
CA VAL A 110 5.23 -1.23 10.44
C VAL A 110 6.01 -2.30 9.69
N PRO A 111 7.03 -1.98 8.87
CA PRO A 111 7.86 -2.99 8.23
C PRO A 111 8.56 -3.92 9.20
N ALA A 112 9.18 -3.38 10.25
CA ALA A 112 9.85 -4.18 11.29
C ALA A 112 8.86 -5.15 11.96
N PHE A 113 7.70 -4.64 12.38
CA PHE A 113 6.65 -5.45 12.98
C PHE A 113 6.16 -6.56 12.05
N CYS A 114 5.93 -6.28 10.76
CA CYS A 114 5.51 -7.28 9.79
C CYS A 114 6.57 -8.37 9.60
N LEU A 115 7.84 -8.01 9.50
CA LEU A 115 8.94 -8.98 9.35
C LEU A 115 9.10 -9.86 10.59
N VAL A 116 9.03 -9.28 11.79
CA VAL A 116 9.05 -10.05 13.06
C VAL A 116 7.85 -10.98 13.13
N SER A 117 6.65 -10.50 12.75
CA SER A 117 5.42 -11.31 12.72
C SER A 117 5.55 -12.48 11.76
N ILE A 118 6.16 -12.29 10.59
CA ILE A 118 6.43 -13.36 9.64
C ILE A 118 7.37 -14.40 10.26
N LEU A 119 8.47 -13.98 10.90
CA LEU A 119 9.41 -14.88 11.55
C LEU A 119 8.73 -15.72 12.63
N LEU A 120 7.91 -15.11 13.48
CA LEU A 120 7.22 -15.81 14.56
C LEU A 120 6.18 -16.80 14.05
N LEU A 121 5.37 -16.41 13.07
CA LEU A 121 4.26 -17.23 12.56
C LEU A 121 4.76 -18.37 11.66
N VAL A 122 5.66 -18.08 10.73
CA VAL A 122 6.17 -19.08 9.77
C VAL A 122 7.00 -20.16 10.47
N ASN A 123 7.76 -19.80 11.51
CA ASN A 123 8.57 -20.77 12.27
C ASN A 123 7.80 -21.43 13.43
N ARG A 124 6.48 -21.23 13.51
CA ARG A 124 5.63 -21.82 14.57
C ARG A 124 6.19 -21.56 15.96
N ALA A 125 6.57 -20.31 16.26
CA ALA A 125 6.99 -19.94 17.59
C ALA A 125 5.97 -20.44 18.63
N PRO A 126 6.39 -20.89 19.83
CA PRO A 126 5.51 -21.45 20.86
C PRO A 126 4.62 -20.37 21.50
N LEU A 127 3.76 -19.76 20.67
CA LEU A 127 2.80 -18.75 21.07
C LEU A 127 1.41 -19.36 21.25
N PRO A 128 0.61 -18.88 22.23
CA PRO A 128 -0.77 -19.32 22.34
C PRO A 128 -1.56 -19.00 21.06
N GLN A 129 -2.45 -19.89 20.66
CA GLN A 129 -3.22 -19.79 19.42
C GLN A 129 -3.94 -18.43 19.26
N LYS A 130 -4.46 -17.87 20.36
CA LYS A 130 -5.08 -16.54 20.34
C LYS A 130 -4.11 -15.45 19.88
N THR A 131 -2.87 -15.48 20.34
CA THR A 131 -1.80 -14.53 19.94
C THR A 131 -1.43 -14.72 18.49
N GLN A 132 -1.29 -15.97 18.01
CA GLN A 132 -0.99 -16.25 16.59
C GLN A 132 -2.10 -15.69 15.68
N VAL A 133 -3.38 -15.86 16.04
CA VAL A 133 -4.53 -15.33 15.30
C VAL A 133 -4.51 -13.78 15.25
N ILE A 134 -4.23 -13.14 16.40
CA ILE A 134 -4.16 -11.67 16.47
C ILE A 134 -2.98 -11.17 15.60
N LEU A 135 -1.82 -11.79 15.75
CA LEU A 135 -0.61 -11.42 15.01
C LEU A 135 -0.80 -11.57 13.50
N ALA A 136 -1.39 -12.69 13.04
CA ALA A 136 -1.70 -12.90 11.63
C ALA A 136 -2.73 -11.88 11.10
N ARG A 137 -3.74 -11.54 11.90
CA ARG A 137 -4.73 -10.51 11.54
C ARG A 137 -4.07 -9.15 11.33
N ILE A 138 -3.24 -8.72 12.28
CA ILE A 138 -2.53 -7.45 12.22
C ILE A 138 -1.53 -7.44 11.05
N LEU A 139 -0.77 -8.53 10.85
CA LEU A 139 0.18 -8.67 9.74
C LEU A 139 -0.50 -8.42 8.37
N PHE A 140 -1.61 -9.09 8.07
CA PHE A 140 -2.28 -8.93 6.77
C PHE A 140 -3.01 -7.58 6.60
N GLN A 141 -3.32 -6.89 7.69
CA GLN A 141 -3.82 -5.51 7.64
C GLN A 141 -2.68 -4.51 7.42
N LEU A 142 -1.57 -4.65 8.14
CA LEU A 142 -0.45 -3.71 8.09
C LEU A 142 0.49 -3.92 6.91
N LYS A 143 0.51 -5.11 6.30
CA LYS A 143 1.37 -5.41 5.15
C LYS A 143 1.24 -4.39 4.01
N THR A 144 0.06 -3.84 3.79
CA THR A 144 -0.20 -2.83 2.75
C THR A 144 0.26 -1.42 3.13
N TRP A 145 0.59 -1.20 4.41
CA TRP A 145 1.03 0.08 4.95
C TRP A 145 2.54 0.22 5.11
N GLY A 146 3.30 -0.83 4.79
CA GLY A 146 4.75 -0.74 4.71
C GLY A 146 5.15 0.15 3.55
N MET A 147 5.84 1.27 3.81
CA MET A 147 6.16 2.30 2.82
C MET A 147 7.67 2.50 2.60
N GLY A 148 8.49 1.49 2.94
CA GLY A 148 9.94 1.56 2.78
C GLY A 148 10.40 1.83 1.35
N GLU A 149 9.79 1.15 0.37
CA GLU A 149 10.08 1.33 -1.06
C GLU A 149 9.64 2.71 -1.58
N ILE A 150 8.53 3.23 -1.06
CA ILE A 150 8.02 4.55 -1.45
C ILE A 150 8.92 5.64 -0.89
N PHE A 151 9.39 5.48 0.35
CA PHE A 151 10.38 6.35 0.95
C PHE A 151 11.69 6.36 0.14
N LEU A 152 12.19 5.20 -0.28
CA LEU A 152 13.37 5.11 -1.15
C LEU A 152 13.19 5.90 -2.44
N ALA A 153 12.03 5.78 -3.09
CA ALA A 153 11.72 6.56 -4.28
C ALA A 153 11.67 8.08 -3.96
N GLY A 154 11.11 8.47 -2.81
CA GLY A 154 11.12 9.86 -2.34
C GLY A 154 12.53 10.40 -2.13
N VAL A 155 13.43 9.61 -1.54
CA VAL A 155 14.85 9.98 -1.39
C VAL A 155 15.52 10.22 -2.75
N LEU A 156 15.31 9.33 -3.72
CA LEU A 156 15.86 9.49 -5.07
C LEU A 156 15.34 10.76 -5.75
N VAL A 157 14.06 11.07 -5.61
CA VAL A 157 13.47 12.33 -6.12
C VAL A 157 14.07 13.54 -5.40
N SER A 158 14.30 13.45 -4.08
CA SER A 158 14.95 14.50 -3.30
C SER A 158 16.39 14.75 -3.78
N PHE A 159 17.14 13.71 -4.12
CA PHE A 159 18.49 13.84 -4.68
C PHE A 159 18.48 14.66 -5.96
N VAL A 160 17.58 14.32 -6.88
CA VAL A 160 17.47 15.05 -8.15
C VAL A 160 17.14 16.53 -7.93
N LYS A 161 16.30 16.86 -6.93
CA LYS A 161 15.99 18.25 -6.59
C LYS A 161 17.20 19.00 -5.97
N LEU A 162 17.96 18.30 -5.12
CA LEU A 162 19.08 18.93 -4.39
C LEU A 162 20.36 19.02 -5.20
N MET A 163 20.54 18.23 -6.25
CA MET A 163 21.70 18.32 -7.15
C MET A 163 21.88 19.72 -7.77
N ALA A 164 20.80 20.51 -7.86
CA ALA A 164 20.86 21.90 -8.30
C ALA A 164 21.50 22.86 -7.28
N TYR A 165 21.57 22.47 -5.99
CA TYR A 165 22.01 23.32 -4.89
C TYR A 165 23.37 22.94 -4.30
N GLY A 166 23.84 21.70 -4.54
CA GLY A 166 25.12 21.24 -3.99
C GLY A 166 25.45 19.79 -4.32
N ASP A 167 26.62 19.35 -3.85
CA ASP A 167 27.08 17.98 -4.02
C ASP A 167 26.42 17.07 -2.99
N ILE A 168 25.74 16.03 -3.48
CA ILE A 168 25.08 15.03 -2.62
C ILE A 168 25.94 13.78 -2.55
N GLY A 169 26.25 13.37 -1.33
CA GLY A 169 26.94 12.13 -1.02
C GLY A 169 25.94 11.05 -0.59
N VAL A 170 26.15 9.83 -1.03
CA VAL A 170 25.40 8.66 -0.61
C VAL A 170 26.12 8.07 0.60
N GLY A 171 25.44 8.03 1.75
CA GLY A 171 25.98 7.46 2.98
C GLY A 171 26.05 5.93 2.95
N SER A 172 26.82 5.34 3.87
CA SER A 172 27.01 3.88 3.94
C SER A 172 25.74 3.11 4.25
N SER A 173 24.73 3.73 4.87
CA SER A 173 23.43 3.12 5.17
C SER A 173 22.47 3.04 3.97
N PHE A 174 22.75 3.75 2.89
CA PHE A 174 21.86 3.77 1.71
C PHE A 174 21.76 2.40 1.02
N VAL A 175 22.89 1.70 0.85
CA VAL A 175 22.91 0.34 0.26
C VAL A 175 22.16 -0.68 1.14
N PRO A 176 22.41 -0.78 2.46
CA PRO A 176 21.58 -1.57 3.37
C PRO A 176 20.09 -1.27 3.26
N TRP A 177 19.71 0.00 3.13
CA TRP A 177 18.31 0.39 2.96
C TRP A 177 17.70 -0.12 1.65
N CYS A 178 18.41 0.01 0.53
CA CYS A 178 17.98 -0.53 -0.76
C CYS A 178 17.78 -2.07 -0.69
N LEU A 179 18.72 -2.77 -0.08
CA LEU A 179 18.62 -4.22 0.11
C LEU A 179 17.46 -4.58 1.03
N PHE A 180 17.25 -3.82 2.12
CA PHE A 180 16.11 -3.99 3.00
C PHE A 180 14.79 -3.89 2.22
N CYS A 181 14.59 -2.86 1.38
CA CYS A 181 13.37 -2.70 0.58
C CYS A 181 13.11 -3.90 -0.34
N LEU A 182 14.15 -4.36 -1.05
CA LEU A 182 14.03 -5.52 -1.95
C LEU A 182 13.72 -6.82 -1.18
N LEU A 183 14.39 -7.06 -0.07
CA LEU A 183 14.20 -8.26 0.75
C LEU A 183 12.85 -8.26 1.45
N GLN A 184 12.38 -7.10 1.94
CA GLN A 184 11.04 -6.92 2.50
C GLN A 184 9.96 -7.26 1.47
N LEU A 185 10.05 -6.74 0.25
CA LEU A 185 9.11 -7.06 -0.83
C LEU A 185 9.09 -8.57 -1.12
N ARG A 186 10.25 -9.19 -1.19
CA ARG A 186 10.36 -10.65 -1.38
C ARG A 186 9.79 -11.44 -0.20
N ALA A 187 10.05 -11.03 1.03
CA ALA A 187 9.47 -11.66 2.22
C ALA A 187 7.93 -11.59 2.16
N PHE A 188 7.37 -10.42 1.81
CA PHE A 188 5.93 -10.23 1.70
C PHE A 188 5.28 -11.01 0.56
N GLN A 189 5.97 -11.20 -0.57
CA GLN A 189 5.49 -11.99 -1.70
C GLN A 189 5.49 -13.49 -1.40
N CYS A 190 6.52 -13.98 -0.67
CA CYS A 190 6.65 -15.40 -0.34
C CYS A 190 5.67 -15.89 0.73
N VAL A 191 5.05 -15.00 1.51
CA VAL A 191 4.04 -15.37 2.50
C VAL A 191 2.67 -15.40 1.85
N ASP A 192 2.21 -16.61 1.47
CA ASP A 192 0.84 -16.82 1.02
C ASP A 192 -0.13 -16.77 2.21
N ARG A 193 -1.21 -15.97 2.06
CA ARG A 193 -2.22 -15.77 3.11
C ARG A 193 -2.91 -17.08 3.47
N ARG A 194 -3.31 -17.85 2.47
CA ARG A 194 -4.05 -19.09 2.66
C ARG A 194 -3.21 -20.12 3.40
N TRP A 195 -2.01 -20.36 2.90
CA TRP A 195 -1.06 -21.30 3.49
C TRP A 195 -0.79 -20.96 4.97
N LEU A 196 -0.52 -19.69 5.28
CA LEU A 196 -0.23 -19.29 6.66
C LEU A 196 -1.45 -19.49 7.59
N TRP A 197 -2.65 -19.17 7.11
CA TRP A 197 -3.86 -19.38 7.91
C TRP A 197 -4.20 -20.86 8.09
N ASP A 198 -3.95 -21.72 7.08
CA ASP A 198 -4.15 -23.17 7.20
C ASP A 198 -3.21 -23.79 8.22
N ASP A 199 -2.01 -23.22 8.42
CA ASP A 199 -1.05 -23.62 9.45
C ASP A 199 -1.48 -23.19 10.89
N ILE A 200 -2.19 -22.06 11.03
CA ILE A 200 -2.63 -21.50 12.34
C ILE A 200 -3.95 -22.13 12.82
N ALA A 201 -4.92 -22.26 11.93
CA ALA A 201 -6.26 -22.76 12.28
C ALA A 201 -6.91 -23.48 11.09
N PRO A 202 -7.63 -24.58 11.31
CA PRO A 202 -8.29 -25.33 10.25
C PRO A 202 -9.39 -24.51 9.55
N MET A 203 -9.65 -24.86 8.27
CA MET A 203 -10.75 -24.26 7.52
C MET A 203 -12.09 -24.70 8.12
N PRO A 204 -13.07 -23.81 8.32
CA PRO A 204 -14.39 -24.20 8.77
C PRO A 204 -15.08 -25.09 7.74
N VAL A 205 -15.81 -26.09 8.21
CA VAL A 205 -16.58 -27.00 7.39
C VAL A 205 -17.84 -26.29 6.88
N ILE A 206 -18.15 -26.45 5.59
CA ILE A 206 -19.35 -25.92 4.95
C ILE A 206 -20.22 -27.10 4.57
N GLU A 207 -21.44 -27.13 5.11
CA GLU A 207 -22.42 -28.21 4.83
C GLU A 207 -23.16 -28.05 3.49
N GLN A 208 -23.13 -26.83 2.93
CA GLN A 208 -23.82 -26.52 1.68
C GLN A 208 -23.03 -26.98 0.46
N PRO A 209 -23.69 -27.49 -0.59
CA PRO A 209 -23.03 -27.83 -1.84
C PRO A 209 -22.47 -26.58 -2.53
N LEU A 210 -21.19 -26.58 -2.86
CA LEU A 210 -20.48 -25.49 -3.49
C LEU A 210 -20.62 -25.57 -5.03
N ARG A 211 -21.13 -24.54 -5.68
CA ARG A 211 -21.25 -24.43 -7.14
C ARG A 211 -20.11 -23.56 -7.67
N VAL A 212 -19.13 -24.20 -8.29
CA VAL A 212 -18.00 -23.51 -8.95
C VAL A 212 -18.52 -22.67 -10.13
N GLY A 213 -17.92 -21.50 -10.35
CA GLY A 213 -18.32 -20.60 -11.44
C GLY A 213 -19.46 -19.63 -11.06
N VAL A 214 -20.04 -19.76 -9.88
CA VAL A 214 -21.12 -18.88 -9.40
C VAL A 214 -20.60 -17.96 -8.32
N SER A 215 -21.11 -16.71 -8.25
CA SER A 215 -20.77 -15.74 -7.20
C SER A 215 -21.15 -16.28 -5.81
N GLY A 216 -20.29 -16.03 -4.82
CA GLY A 216 -20.54 -16.43 -3.42
C GLY A 216 -21.84 -15.85 -2.87
N LEU A 217 -22.13 -14.58 -3.16
CA LEU A 217 -23.35 -13.92 -2.66
C LEU A 217 -24.62 -14.63 -3.15
N ARG A 218 -24.66 -15.07 -4.42
CA ARG A 218 -25.82 -15.80 -4.99
C ARG A 218 -26.05 -17.18 -4.35
N GLN A 219 -24.99 -17.76 -3.79
CA GLN A 219 -25.05 -19.03 -3.05
C GLN A 219 -25.28 -18.85 -1.54
N GLY A 220 -25.48 -17.62 -1.07
CA GLY A 220 -25.55 -17.33 0.36
C GLY A 220 -24.21 -17.47 1.09
N LEU A 221 -23.09 -17.36 0.36
CA LEU A 221 -21.74 -17.49 0.89
C LEU A 221 -21.01 -16.14 0.88
N ARG A 222 -20.04 -15.99 1.77
CA ARG A 222 -19.12 -14.85 1.82
C ARG A 222 -17.70 -15.31 2.11
N SER A 223 -16.72 -14.53 1.66
CA SER A 223 -15.34 -14.73 2.08
C SER A 223 -15.02 -13.88 3.32
N CYS A 224 -14.21 -14.43 4.22
CA CYS A 224 -13.67 -13.65 5.33
C CYS A 224 -12.61 -12.66 4.80
N PRO A 225 -12.69 -11.34 5.11
CA PRO A 225 -11.72 -10.36 4.62
C PRO A 225 -10.30 -10.57 5.20
N CYS A 226 -10.18 -11.30 6.30
CA CYS A 226 -8.91 -11.53 6.98
C CYS A 226 -8.25 -12.86 6.59
N CYS A 227 -8.95 -14.00 6.76
CA CYS A 227 -8.38 -15.34 6.56
C CYS A 227 -8.85 -16.05 5.29
N THR A 228 -9.62 -15.38 4.43
CA THR A 228 -10.21 -15.91 3.18
C THR A 228 -11.09 -17.16 3.35
N ALA A 229 -11.48 -17.51 4.58
CA ALA A 229 -12.39 -18.62 4.82
C ALA A 229 -13.76 -18.34 4.18
N ILE A 230 -14.34 -19.36 3.56
CA ILE A 230 -15.71 -19.31 3.03
C ILE A 230 -16.68 -19.55 4.19
N LEU A 231 -17.70 -18.71 4.29
CA LEU A 231 -18.66 -18.72 5.39
C LEU A 231 -20.08 -18.49 4.85
N PRO A 232 -21.12 -18.99 5.49
CA PRO A 232 -22.49 -18.54 5.21
C PRO A 232 -22.64 -17.03 5.49
N VAL A 233 -23.49 -16.35 4.72
CA VAL A 233 -23.72 -14.90 4.85
C VAL A 233 -24.27 -14.55 6.24
N GLU A 234 -25.04 -15.45 6.86
CA GLU A 234 -25.63 -15.28 8.18
C GLU A 234 -24.59 -15.14 9.31
N ASN A 235 -23.45 -15.79 9.15
CA ASN A 235 -22.38 -15.75 10.14
C ASN A 235 -21.65 -14.40 10.09
N SER A 236 -21.97 -13.49 10.98
CA SER A 236 -21.31 -12.17 11.07
C SER A 236 -19.88 -12.23 11.59
N VAL A 237 -19.50 -13.25 12.35
CA VAL A 237 -18.17 -13.46 12.94
C VAL A 237 -17.53 -14.71 12.34
N CYS A 238 -16.29 -14.59 11.90
CA CYS A 238 -15.54 -15.74 11.38
C CYS A 238 -15.08 -16.64 12.53
N PRO A 239 -15.44 -17.95 12.56
CA PRO A 239 -15.01 -18.87 13.60
C PRO A 239 -13.50 -19.11 13.62
N ARG A 240 -12.83 -18.95 12.45
CA ARG A 240 -11.39 -19.16 12.27
C ARG A 240 -10.54 -18.04 12.85
N CYS A 241 -10.83 -16.79 12.49
CA CYS A 241 -10.03 -15.63 12.87
C CYS A 241 -10.76 -14.63 13.75
N GLN A 242 -12.02 -14.87 14.09
CA GLN A 242 -12.87 -14.02 14.94
C GLN A 242 -13.04 -12.57 14.41
N THR A 243 -12.79 -12.34 13.13
CA THR A 243 -13.02 -11.05 12.49
C THR A 243 -14.49 -10.90 12.12
N LYS A 244 -15.08 -9.75 12.49
CA LYS A 244 -16.42 -9.36 12.05
C LYS A 244 -16.39 -9.00 10.57
N GLY A 245 -17.41 -9.41 9.83
CA GLY A 245 -17.54 -9.09 8.42
C GLY A 245 -18.93 -9.33 7.89
N THR A 246 -19.25 -8.71 6.78
CA THR A 246 -20.50 -8.86 6.03
C THR A 246 -20.18 -9.30 4.62
N ALA A 247 -21.16 -9.78 3.85
CA ALA A 247 -20.96 -10.21 2.47
C ALA A 247 -20.40 -9.08 1.58
N ARG A 248 -20.88 -7.88 1.78
CA ARG A 248 -20.38 -6.64 1.18
C ARG A 248 -20.10 -5.62 2.29
N ARG A 249 -19.18 -4.69 2.07
CA ARG A 249 -18.91 -3.62 3.06
C ARG A 249 -20.14 -2.72 3.19
N LYS A 250 -20.63 -2.56 4.43
CA LYS A 250 -21.76 -1.70 4.71
C LYS A 250 -21.42 -0.24 4.34
N ASN A 251 -22.30 0.39 3.58
CA ASN A 251 -22.17 1.80 3.17
C ASN A 251 -20.84 2.13 2.47
N SER A 252 -20.23 1.16 1.77
CA SER A 252 -18.95 1.33 1.05
C SER A 252 -18.98 2.58 0.16
N LEU A 253 -19.96 2.71 -0.72
CA LEU A 253 -20.09 3.86 -1.63
C LEU A 253 -20.23 5.20 -0.89
N GLN A 254 -21.01 5.23 0.20
CA GLN A 254 -21.22 6.47 0.98
C GLN A 254 -19.92 6.93 1.64
N TRP A 255 -19.18 6.00 2.28
CA TRP A 255 -17.89 6.32 2.89
C TRP A 255 -16.85 6.72 1.86
N THR A 256 -16.78 6.01 0.73
CA THR A 256 -15.87 6.35 -0.36
C THR A 256 -16.15 7.74 -0.91
N MET A 257 -17.42 8.08 -1.16
CA MET A 257 -17.81 9.41 -1.63
C MET A 257 -17.57 10.51 -0.60
N ALA A 258 -17.85 10.26 0.69
CA ALA A 258 -17.60 11.22 1.76
C ALA A 258 -16.11 11.55 1.88
N LEU A 259 -15.25 10.53 1.90
CA LEU A 259 -13.80 10.70 1.94
C LEU A 259 -13.26 11.38 0.68
N LEU A 260 -13.80 11.05 -0.49
CA LEU A 260 -13.45 11.68 -1.75
C LEU A 260 -13.81 13.18 -1.75
N MET A 261 -15.02 13.54 -1.34
CA MET A 261 -15.45 14.94 -1.24
C MET A 261 -14.58 15.72 -0.25
N THR A 262 -14.27 15.13 0.91
CA THR A 262 -13.34 15.72 1.88
C THR A 262 -11.96 15.96 1.27
N SER A 263 -11.45 15.01 0.49
CA SER A 263 -10.13 15.14 -0.16
C SER A 263 -10.14 16.25 -1.23
N ILE A 264 -11.21 16.37 -2.01
CA ILE A 264 -11.36 17.46 -3.01
C ILE A 264 -11.38 18.84 -2.34
N ILE A 265 -12.10 18.97 -1.22
CA ILE A 265 -12.15 20.24 -0.47
C ILE A 265 -10.77 20.59 0.09
N LEU A 266 -10.04 19.62 0.63
CA LEU A 266 -8.68 19.82 1.16
C LEU A 266 -7.63 20.04 0.07
N TYR A 267 -7.88 19.56 -1.14
CA TYR A 267 -6.94 19.68 -2.26
C TYR A 267 -6.78 21.13 -2.73
N LEU A 268 -7.81 21.95 -2.62
CA LEU A 268 -7.76 23.37 -2.97
C LEU A 268 -6.74 24.13 -2.09
N PRO A 269 -6.85 24.16 -0.74
CA PRO A 269 -5.88 24.83 0.10
C PRO A 269 -4.49 24.19 0.02
N ALA A 270 -4.37 22.87 -0.18
CA ALA A 270 -3.09 22.17 -0.33
C ALA A 270 -2.26 22.67 -1.53
N ASN A 271 -2.91 23.13 -2.61
CA ASN A 271 -2.22 23.68 -3.78
C ASN A 271 -2.00 25.18 -3.72
N ILE A 272 -2.79 25.93 -2.93
CA ILE A 272 -2.68 27.39 -2.80
C ILE A 272 -1.67 27.76 -1.71
N MET A 273 -1.66 27.02 -0.59
CA MET A 273 -0.73 27.27 0.50
C MET A 273 0.69 26.84 0.16
N PRO A 274 1.72 27.52 0.69
CA PRO A 274 3.10 27.08 0.51
C PRO A 274 3.29 25.69 1.11
N ILE A 275 3.98 24.82 0.36
CA ILE A 275 4.29 23.46 0.79
C ILE A 275 5.62 23.43 1.59
N MET A 276 6.53 24.36 1.26
CA MET A 276 7.80 24.55 1.95
C MET A 276 8.19 26.03 1.97
N ILE A 277 8.99 26.39 2.96
CA ILE A 277 9.59 27.70 3.09
C ILE A 277 11.09 27.49 3.03
N THR A 278 11.74 28.08 2.02
CA THR A 278 13.19 28.08 1.88
C THR A 278 13.72 29.36 2.46
N ASP A 279 14.53 29.25 3.50
CA ASP A 279 15.27 30.38 4.09
C ASP A 279 16.67 30.41 3.48
N LEU A 280 16.93 31.44 2.68
CA LEU A 280 18.23 31.65 2.04
C LEU A 280 18.81 32.98 2.55
N LEU A 281 19.86 32.92 3.37
CA LEU A 281 20.55 34.09 3.93
C LEU A 281 19.59 35.06 4.68
N GLY A 282 18.57 34.50 5.38
CA GLY A 282 17.57 35.29 6.10
C GLY A 282 16.38 35.76 5.27
N ASN A 283 16.35 35.46 3.97
CA ASN A 283 15.19 35.71 3.10
C ASN A 283 14.31 34.46 3.00
N GLN A 284 13.10 34.55 3.51
CA GLN A 284 12.12 33.47 3.46
C GLN A 284 11.35 33.51 2.15
N LEU A 285 11.52 32.45 1.35
CA LEU A 285 10.82 32.26 0.08
C LEU A 285 9.80 31.13 0.22
N PRO A 286 8.50 31.46 0.39
CA PRO A 286 7.45 30.45 0.40
C PRO A 286 7.25 29.88 -1.00
N SER A 287 7.29 28.55 -1.15
CA SER A 287 7.13 27.87 -2.41
C SER A 287 5.91 26.96 -2.40
N THR A 288 4.99 27.18 -3.35
CA THR A 288 3.89 26.25 -3.65
C THR A 288 4.37 25.15 -4.60
N ILE A 289 3.60 24.06 -4.76
CA ILE A 289 3.94 22.99 -5.71
C ILE A 289 4.10 23.55 -7.12
N ILE A 290 3.15 24.35 -7.56
CA ILE A 290 3.14 24.95 -8.91
C ILE A 290 4.33 25.91 -9.10
N ALA A 291 4.62 26.75 -8.11
CA ALA A 291 5.77 27.67 -8.18
C ALA A 291 7.09 26.89 -8.28
N GLY A 292 7.25 25.78 -7.56
CA GLY A 292 8.41 24.92 -7.67
C GLY A 292 8.58 24.29 -9.06
N VAL A 293 7.49 23.83 -9.68
CA VAL A 293 7.49 23.29 -11.05
C VAL A 293 7.90 24.37 -12.06
N ILE A 294 7.33 25.57 -11.96
CA ILE A 294 7.64 26.69 -12.86
C ILE A 294 9.13 27.11 -12.72
N LEU A 295 9.63 27.17 -11.49
CA LEU A 295 11.04 27.52 -11.24
C LEU A 295 11.98 26.50 -11.89
N LEU A 296 11.78 25.21 -11.63
CA LEU A 296 12.62 24.16 -12.24
C LEU A 296 12.51 24.12 -13.77
N TRP A 297 11.34 24.47 -14.30
CA TRP A 297 11.15 24.60 -15.74
C TRP A 297 11.96 25.77 -16.30
N SER A 298 11.97 26.91 -15.64
CA SER A 298 12.73 28.09 -16.06
C SER A 298 14.26 27.91 -15.94
N GLU A 299 14.71 27.06 -15.01
CA GLU A 299 16.12 26.69 -14.84
C GLU A 299 16.62 25.62 -15.84
N GLY A 300 15.73 25.13 -16.73
CA GLY A 300 16.08 24.13 -17.75
C GLY A 300 16.07 22.68 -17.25
N SER A 301 15.70 22.43 -16.01
CA SER A 301 15.58 21.08 -15.43
C SER A 301 14.23 20.44 -15.79
N TYR A 302 13.90 20.36 -17.09
CA TYR A 302 12.61 19.87 -17.61
C TYR A 302 12.20 18.47 -17.09
N PRO A 303 13.10 17.45 -17.05
CA PRO A 303 12.69 16.12 -16.60
C PRO A 303 12.23 16.12 -15.15
N VAL A 304 12.89 16.89 -14.28
CA VAL A 304 12.55 16.99 -12.85
C VAL A 304 11.23 17.72 -12.65
N ALA A 305 11.05 18.85 -13.32
CA ALA A 305 9.82 19.63 -13.29
C ALA A 305 8.61 18.76 -13.74
N MET A 306 8.80 17.96 -14.81
CA MET A 306 7.76 17.08 -15.33
C MET A 306 7.41 15.96 -14.33
N VAL A 307 8.40 15.32 -13.72
CA VAL A 307 8.16 14.28 -12.70
C VAL A 307 7.37 14.83 -11.51
N ILE A 308 7.75 16.01 -11.01
CA ILE A 308 7.06 16.65 -9.88
C ILE A 308 5.63 17.01 -10.28
N PHE A 309 5.42 17.61 -11.45
CA PHE A 309 4.08 17.96 -11.94
C PHE A 309 3.17 16.74 -12.06
N ILE A 310 3.67 15.66 -12.64
CA ILE A 310 2.91 14.41 -12.79
C ILE A 310 2.59 13.82 -11.41
N ALA A 311 3.58 13.68 -10.52
CA ALA A 311 3.41 13.02 -9.23
C ALA A 311 2.50 13.81 -8.29
N SER A 312 2.69 15.13 -8.20
CA SER A 312 2.04 15.97 -7.18
C SER A 312 0.70 16.58 -7.65
N ILE A 313 0.48 16.73 -8.95
CA ILE A 313 -0.74 17.35 -9.48
C ILE A 313 -1.56 16.37 -10.31
N MET A 314 -0.98 15.75 -11.35
CA MET A 314 -1.74 14.87 -12.24
C MET A 314 -2.22 13.60 -11.54
N VAL A 315 -1.35 12.92 -10.81
CA VAL A 315 -1.69 11.65 -10.15
C VAL A 315 -2.81 11.81 -9.11
N PRO A 316 -2.76 12.75 -8.14
CA PRO A 316 -3.87 12.94 -7.21
C PRO A 316 -5.18 13.32 -7.89
N THR A 317 -5.12 14.19 -8.92
CA THR A 317 -6.31 14.62 -9.65
C THR A 317 -6.96 13.47 -10.41
N LEU A 318 -6.17 12.72 -11.19
CA LEU A 318 -6.66 11.56 -11.95
C LEU A 318 -7.20 10.47 -11.02
N LYS A 319 -6.56 10.24 -9.88
CA LYS A 319 -7.02 9.30 -8.86
C LYS A 319 -8.40 9.70 -8.30
N MET A 320 -8.58 10.98 -7.94
CA MET A 320 -9.86 11.46 -7.45
C MET A 320 -10.97 11.32 -8.51
N LEU A 321 -10.67 11.65 -9.77
CA LEU A 321 -11.59 11.48 -10.89
C LEU A 321 -11.94 10.00 -11.11
N ALA A 322 -10.95 9.12 -11.09
CA ALA A 322 -11.15 7.69 -11.28
C ALA A 322 -11.99 7.06 -10.16
N ILE A 323 -11.75 7.42 -8.89
CA ILE A 323 -12.58 6.95 -7.75
C ILE A 323 -14.01 7.47 -7.90
N GLY A 324 -14.19 8.74 -8.26
CA GLY A 324 -15.52 9.34 -8.50
C GLY A 324 -16.27 8.62 -9.63
N TRP A 325 -15.57 8.32 -10.73
CA TRP A 325 -16.13 7.58 -11.86
C TRP A 325 -16.50 6.13 -11.48
N LEU A 326 -15.65 5.44 -10.71
CA LEU A 326 -15.94 4.10 -10.19
C LEU A 326 -17.19 4.10 -9.29
N CYS A 327 -17.32 5.08 -8.41
CA CYS A 327 -18.50 5.22 -7.55
C CYS A 327 -19.79 5.51 -8.37
N TRP A 328 -19.69 6.35 -9.40
CA TRP A 328 -20.80 6.65 -10.28
C TRP A 328 -21.31 5.42 -11.02
N ASN A 329 -20.39 4.64 -11.59
CA ASN A 329 -20.70 3.40 -12.28
C ASN A 329 -21.22 2.30 -11.33
N ALA A 330 -20.62 2.17 -10.16
CA ALA A 330 -21.07 1.22 -9.13
C ALA A 330 -22.50 1.53 -8.62
N ASN A 331 -22.96 2.77 -8.73
CA ASN A 331 -24.33 3.16 -8.38
C ASN A 331 -25.37 2.84 -9.47
N GLY A 332 -24.96 2.37 -10.64
CA GLY A 332 -25.86 1.88 -11.71
C GLY A 332 -26.12 2.80 -12.87
N ASN A 333 -25.43 3.94 -12.92
CA ASN A 333 -25.69 5.00 -13.91
C ASN A 333 -24.76 4.97 -15.13
N GLY A 334 -23.87 3.95 -15.25
CA GLY A 334 -22.82 3.95 -16.25
C GLY A 334 -22.61 2.64 -17.02
N GLU A 335 -21.45 2.53 -17.62
CA GLU A 335 -20.99 1.42 -18.45
C GLU A 335 -21.04 0.07 -17.72
N ARG A 336 -21.34 -1.01 -18.44
CA ARG A 336 -21.48 -2.38 -17.90
C ARG A 336 -20.18 -3.21 -17.99
N ASP A 337 -19.06 -2.61 -18.40
CA ASP A 337 -17.80 -3.33 -18.58
C ASP A 337 -17.06 -3.46 -17.23
N SER A 338 -17.38 -4.54 -16.51
CA SER A 338 -16.81 -4.82 -15.17
C SER A 338 -15.31 -5.09 -15.22
N GLU A 339 -14.78 -5.61 -16.35
CA GLU A 339 -13.33 -5.88 -16.48
C GLU A 339 -12.53 -4.58 -16.55
N ARG A 340 -12.98 -3.60 -17.35
CA ARG A 340 -12.33 -2.27 -17.43
C ARG A 340 -12.40 -1.53 -16.10
N MET A 341 -13.55 -1.58 -15.43
CA MET A 341 -13.72 -0.96 -14.12
C MET A 341 -12.78 -1.58 -13.08
N HIS A 342 -12.61 -2.90 -13.14
CA HIS A 342 -11.69 -3.61 -12.25
C HIS A 342 -10.23 -3.22 -12.50
N LEU A 343 -9.82 -3.14 -13.77
CA LEU A 343 -8.46 -2.69 -14.14
C LEU A 343 -8.19 -1.26 -13.64
N ILE A 344 -9.14 -0.34 -13.82
CA ILE A 344 -9.01 1.03 -13.32
C ILE A 344 -8.90 1.04 -11.79
N TYR A 345 -9.66 0.20 -11.09
CA TYR A 345 -9.56 0.06 -9.64
C TYR A 345 -8.16 -0.42 -9.21
N GLU A 346 -7.60 -1.45 -9.86
CA GLU A 346 -6.25 -1.95 -9.57
C GLU A 346 -5.18 -0.86 -9.79
N VAL A 347 -5.30 -0.10 -10.88
CA VAL A 347 -4.39 1.02 -11.18
C VAL A 347 -4.50 2.10 -10.09
N VAL A 348 -5.73 2.47 -9.70
CA VAL A 348 -5.98 3.47 -8.64
C VAL A 348 -5.42 3.02 -7.29
N GLU A 349 -5.59 1.75 -6.95
CA GLU A 349 -5.05 1.18 -5.71
C GLU A 349 -3.52 1.17 -5.72
N PHE A 350 -2.90 0.77 -6.83
CA PHE A 350 -1.45 0.77 -6.99
C PHE A 350 -0.88 2.19 -6.92
N VAL A 351 -1.36 3.10 -7.76
CA VAL A 351 -0.92 4.50 -7.83
C VAL A 351 -1.21 5.24 -6.53
N GLY A 352 -2.27 4.83 -5.82
CA GLY A 352 -2.67 5.43 -4.55
C GLY A 352 -1.57 5.42 -3.49
N ARG A 353 -0.80 4.36 -3.41
CA ARG A 353 0.34 4.26 -2.47
C ARG A 353 1.50 5.17 -2.88
N TRP A 354 1.78 5.28 -4.16
CA TRP A 354 2.87 6.10 -4.70
C TRP A 354 2.66 7.60 -4.48
N SER A 355 1.42 8.06 -4.30
CA SER A 355 1.15 9.47 -3.98
C SER A 355 1.78 9.94 -2.65
N MET A 356 2.25 9.03 -1.78
CA MET A 356 2.97 9.37 -0.57
C MET A 356 4.42 9.83 -0.80
N ILE A 357 4.96 9.69 -2.01
CA ILE A 357 6.34 10.09 -2.33
C ILE A 357 6.57 11.55 -1.96
N ASP A 358 5.66 12.45 -2.32
CA ASP A 358 5.83 13.89 -2.07
C ASP A 358 5.93 14.23 -0.58
N VAL A 359 5.19 13.52 0.27
CA VAL A 359 5.28 13.68 1.73
C VAL A 359 6.67 13.29 2.23
N PHE A 360 7.21 12.18 1.73
CA PHE A 360 8.56 11.76 2.10
C PHE A 360 9.66 12.65 1.51
N VAL A 361 9.46 13.18 0.30
CA VAL A 361 10.36 14.16 -0.30
C VAL A 361 10.50 15.38 0.62
N ILE A 362 9.39 15.93 1.11
CA ILE A 362 9.42 17.09 2.00
C ILE A 362 10.11 16.73 3.33
N ALA A 363 9.82 15.55 3.90
CA ALA A 363 10.46 15.10 5.13
C ALA A 363 11.99 15.00 4.97
N VAL A 364 12.47 14.42 3.87
CA VAL A 364 13.90 14.29 3.58
C VAL A 364 14.55 15.65 3.33
N LEU A 365 13.92 16.51 2.52
CA LEU A 365 14.42 17.85 2.24
C LEU A 365 14.57 18.68 3.51
N SER A 366 13.54 18.68 4.37
CA SER A 366 13.53 19.42 5.63
C SER A 366 14.58 18.91 6.61
N ALA A 367 14.86 17.60 6.58
CA ALA A 367 15.83 17.00 7.46
C ALA A 367 17.28 17.23 6.97
N LEU A 368 17.52 17.10 5.65
CA LEU A 368 18.85 17.16 5.06
C LEU A 368 19.37 18.59 4.88
N VAL A 369 18.50 19.53 4.49
CA VAL A 369 18.90 20.90 4.18
C VAL A 369 18.83 21.76 5.46
N ARG A 370 19.83 21.60 6.30
CA ARG A 370 20.03 22.36 7.54
C ARG A 370 21.47 22.87 7.61
N MET A 371 21.70 23.99 6.94
CA MET A 371 23.03 24.59 6.81
C MET A 371 23.19 25.87 7.64
N GLY A 372 22.53 25.93 8.81
CA GLY A 372 22.61 27.05 9.71
C GLY A 372 22.17 28.36 9.06
N GLY A 373 23.07 29.35 8.97
CA GLY A 373 22.76 30.67 8.42
C GLY A 373 22.76 30.76 6.88
N LEU A 374 23.10 29.69 6.14
CA LEU A 374 23.16 29.72 4.67
C LEU A 374 21.83 29.34 4.00
N MET A 375 21.32 28.16 4.32
CA MET A 375 20.10 27.63 3.72
C MET A 375 19.41 26.66 4.67
N ASN A 376 18.12 26.87 4.89
CA ASN A 376 17.27 25.94 5.61
C ASN A 376 15.96 25.74 4.84
N ILE A 377 15.43 24.51 4.86
CA ILE A 377 14.12 24.19 4.27
C ILE A 377 13.19 23.75 5.41
N TYR A 378 12.10 24.48 5.58
CA TYR A 378 11.07 24.18 6.56
C TYR A 378 9.81 23.66 5.82
N PRO A 379 9.17 22.59 6.30
CA PRO A 379 7.84 22.24 5.82
C PRO A 379 6.86 23.37 6.17
N ALA A 380 5.83 23.55 5.37
CA ALA A 380 4.80 24.55 5.63
C ALA A 380 3.41 23.89 5.73
N MET A 381 2.39 24.65 6.10
CA MET A 381 1.03 24.14 6.30
C MET A 381 0.48 23.41 5.06
N GLY A 382 0.87 23.83 3.86
CA GLY A 382 0.51 23.16 2.61
C GLY A 382 0.96 21.70 2.55
N ALA A 383 2.13 21.37 3.16
CA ALA A 383 2.62 19.99 3.23
C ALA A 383 1.71 19.10 4.07
N VAL A 384 1.23 19.59 5.21
CA VAL A 384 0.32 18.84 6.10
C VAL A 384 -1.04 18.63 5.40
N MET A 385 -1.56 19.68 4.76
CA MET A 385 -2.82 19.59 3.99
C MET A 385 -2.69 18.61 2.84
N PHE A 386 -1.58 18.64 2.11
CA PHE A 386 -1.31 17.71 1.02
C PHE A 386 -1.19 16.26 1.52
N ALA A 387 -0.47 16.02 2.61
CA ALA A 387 -0.38 14.71 3.25
C ALA A 387 -1.77 14.18 3.64
N LEU A 388 -2.62 15.05 4.20
CA LEU A 388 -3.98 14.70 4.57
C LEU A 388 -4.84 14.33 3.34
N VAL A 389 -4.72 15.07 2.23
CA VAL A 389 -5.39 14.74 0.95
C VAL A 389 -4.98 13.34 0.48
N VAL A 390 -3.67 13.05 0.49
CA VAL A 390 -3.15 11.74 0.04
C VAL A 390 -3.66 10.61 0.93
N VAL A 391 -3.66 10.79 2.25
CA VAL A 391 -4.21 9.82 3.22
C VAL A 391 -5.70 9.62 3.00
N MET A 392 -6.50 10.68 2.87
CA MET A 392 -7.94 10.59 2.66
C MET A 392 -8.30 9.92 1.34
N THR A 393 -7.59 10.22 0.25
CA THR A 393 -7.80 9.54 -1.04
C THR A 393 -7.41 8.06 -0.99
N MET A 394 -6.40 7.70 -0.20
CA MET A 394 -6.01 6.30 0.01
C MET A 394 -7.09 5.55 0.81
N PHE A 395 -7.60 6.13 1.89
CA PHE A 395 -8.72 5.54 2.62
C PHE A 395 -9.98 5.45 1.76
N SER A 396 -10.26 6.46 0.92
CA SER A 396 -11.37 6.41 -0.03
C SER A 396 -11.26 5.20 -0.96
N ALA A 397 -10.10 4.96 -1.57
CA ALA A 397 -9.87 3.79 -2.41
C ALA A 397 -9.99 2.46 -1.64
N MET A 398 -9.47 2.40 -0.40
CA MET A 398 -9.53 1.20 0.45
C MET A 398 -10.93 0.90 0.99
N THR A 399 -11.82 1.89 1.12
CA THR A 399 -13.21 1.68 1.57
C THR A 399 -14.13 1.23 0.45
N PHE A 400 -13.75 1.44 -0.81
CA PHE A 400 -14.48 0.93 -1.96
C PHE A 400 -14.47 -0.60 -1.97
N ASP A 401 -15.63 -1.22 -2.23
CA ASP A 401 -15.75 -2.68 -2.38
C ASP A 401 -15.82 -3.04 -3.89
N PRO A 402 -14.74 -3.57 -4.49
CA PRO A 402 -14.69 -3.86 -5.93
C PRO A 402 -15.70 -4.92 -6.36
N ARG A 403 -16.19 -5.76 -5.42
CA ARG A 403 -17.19 -6.79 -5.71
C ARG A 403 -18.53 -6.21 -6.15
N LEU A 404 -18.82 -4.95 -5.78
CA LEU A 404 -20.04 -4.24 -6.20
C LEU A 404 -20.10 -4.02 -7.72
N LEU A 405 -18.95 -3.99 -8.39
CA LEU A 405 -18.85 -3.86 -9.85
C LEU A 405 -19.37 -5.11 -10.58
N TRP A 406 -19.25 -6.28 -9.93
CA TRP A 406 -19.59 -7.57 -10.48
C TRP A 406 -21.00 -8.07 -10.09
N ASP A 407 -21.62 -7.49 -9.08
CA ASP A 407 -22.94 -7.93 -8.58
C ASP A 407 -24.08 -7.71 -9.57
N ARG A 408 -23.86 -6.90 -10.61
CA ARG A 408 -24.86 -6.49 -11.60
C ARG A 408 -24.76 -7.21 -12.95
N GLU A 409 -23.75 -8.04 -13.15
CA GLU A 409 -23.63 -8.80 -14.39
C GLU A 409 -24.71 -9.87 -14.50
N PRO A 410 -25.49 -9.92 -15.62
CA PRO A 410 -26.38 -11.03 -15.90
C PRO A 410 -25.56 -12.29 -16.25
N GLU A 411 -26.06 -13.45 -15.90
CA GLU A 411 -25.41 -14.78 -16.04
C GLU A 411 -25.09 -15.21 -17.49
N SER A 412 -25.55 -14.50 -18.53
CA SER A 412 -25.62 -14.97 -19.90
C SER A 412 -24.28 -15.15 -20.63
N ASN A 413 -23.13 -14.73 -20.08
CA ASN A 413 -21.86 -14.74 -20.82
C ASN A 413 -20.87 -15.87 -20.43
N HIS A 414 -21.20 -16.74 -19.48
CA HIS A 414 -20.22 -17.74 -19.00
C HIS A 414 -20.40 -19.15 -19.56
N GLU A 415 -21.53 -19.47 -20.19
CA GLU A 415 -21.72 -20.79 -20.83
C GLU A 415 -21.03 -20.91 -22.21
N GLU A 416 -20.85 -19.78 -22.92
CA GLU A 416 -20.21 -19.81 -24.25
C GLU A 416 -18.68 -19.96 -24.19
N THR A 417 -18.01 -19.50 -23.12
CA THR A 417 -16.54 -19.57 -23.02
C THR A 417 -16.04 -20.97 -22.64
N GLN A 418 -16.87 -21.84 -22.08
CA GLN A 418 -16.49 -23.23 -21.79
C GLN A 418 -16.62 -24.19 -22.99
N GLN A 419 -17.33 -23.80 -24.04
CA GLN A 419 -17.48 -24.64 -25.24
C GLN A 419 -16.37 -24.48 -26.29
N HIS A 420 -15.56 -23.40 -26.21
CA HIS A 420 -14.45 -23.14 -27.16
C HIS A 420 -13.06 -23.50 -26.64
N GLY A 421 -12.96 -24.10 -25.47
CA GLY A 421 -11.70 -24.56 -24.86
C GLY A 421 -11.56 -26.08 -24.77
N LYS A 422 -11.92 -26.82 -25.86
CA LYS A 422 -11.57 -28.24 -26.02
C LYS A 422 -10.53 -28.39 -27.10
#